data_6bc8a290f8a272e495d5f6a096cbb642
#
_entry.id   6bc8a290f8a272e495d5f6a096cbb642
#
_cell.length_a   1.000
_cell.length_b   1.000
_cell.length_c   1.000
_cell.angle_alpha   90.00
_cell.angle_beta   90.00
_cell.angle_gamma   90.00
#
_symmetry.space_group_name_H-M   'P 1'
#
loop_
_entity.id
_entity.type
_entity.pdbx_description
1 polymer ?
#
loop_
_entity_poly.entity_id
_entity_poly.type
_entity_poly.pdbx_seq_one_letter_code
_entity_poly.pdbx_strand_id
1 'polypeptide(L)'
;MKNILFTLFAILILTSCSKDEEDWTELNSNNIIGYWSTGIEGTHKLLSFDEDGNGSFGIYSNATPISFQMFDYKIEEGRIYIYDVYPDEKTPYYLDCKISGTTLKVETGSEAGTYKKQK
;
A
#
# COMPACT_ATOMS: atom_id res chain seq x y z
N MET A 1 -21.78 -41.17 13.62
CA MET A 1 -21.59 -40.72 13.19
C MET A 1 -22.06 -39.76 12.84
N LYS A 2 -22.23 -39.30 12.52
CA LYS A 2 -22.64 -38.43 12.16
C LYS A 2 -21.99 -37.33 12.20
N ASN A 3 -21.38 -36.95 12.81
CA ASN A 3 -20.73 -35.87 13.00
C ASN A 3 -19.79 -35.70 11.97
N ILE A 4 -19.33 -36.49 11.37
CA ILE A 4 -18.46 -36.38 10.43
C ILE A 4 -18.79 -35.51 9.43
N LEU A 5 -19.90 -35.53 9.05
CA LEU A 5 -20.30 -34.73 8.13
C LEU A 5 -20.08 -33.39 8.28
N PHE A 6 -20.43 -32.85 9.27
CA PHE A 6 -20.42 -31.53 9.32
C PHE A 6 -19.08 -31.01 9.35
N THR A 7 -18.19 -31.73 9.64
CA THR A 7 -16.91 -31.21 9.75
C THR A 7 -16.47 -30.91 8.42
N LEU A 8 -16.80 -31.63 7.49
CA LEU A 8 -16.45 -31.40 6.26
C LEU A 8 -16.78 -30.19 5.74
N PHE A 9 -17.93 -29.81 5.84
CA PHE A 9 -18.31 -28.69 5.22
C PHE A 9 -17.77 -27.50 5.75
N ALA A 10 -17.39 -27.49 6.84
CA ALA A 10 -16.94 -26.31 7.43
C ALA A 10 -15.66 -25.97 6.75
N ILE A 11 -14.88 -26.87 6.44
CA ILE A 11 -13.68 -26.61 5.82
C ILE A 11 -13.80 -26.00 4.53
N LEU A 12 -14.71 -26.39 3.78
CA LEU A 12 -14.89 -25.83 2.57
C LEU A 12 -15.10 -24.44 2.57
N ILE A 13 -15.82 -23.96 3.43
CA ILE A 13 -16.11 -22.64 3.50
C ILE A 13 -14.94 -21.83 3.67
N LEU A 14 -14.05 -22.22 4.45
CA LEU A 14 -12.93 -21.47 4.67
C LEU A 14 -12.13 -21.27 3.46
N THR A 15 -12.00 -22.22 2.70
CA THR A 15 -11.21 -22.07 1.57
C THR A 15 -11.74 -21.11 0.63
N SER A 16 -12.96 -21.09 0.47
CA SER A 16 -13.48 -20.21 -0.52
C SER A 16 -13.33 -18.79 -0.11
N CYS A 17 -13.39 -18.51 1.11
CA CYS A 17 -13.25 -17.17 1.51
C CYS A 17 -11.88 -16.70 1.38
N SER A 18 -10.97 -17.47 1.76
CA SER A 18 -9.65 -16.98 1.80
C SER A 18 -9.10 -16.61 0.47
N LYS A 19 -9.63 -17.10 -0.60
CA LYS A 19 -9.14 -16.70 -1.79
C LYS A 19 -9.35 -15.32 -2.12
N ASP A 20 -10.39 -14.78 -1.74
CA ASP A 20 -10.70 -13.43 -2.06
C ASP A 20 -10.03 -12.47 -1.13
N GLU A 21 -9.43 -12.93 -0.08
CA GLU A 21 -8.80 -12.04 0.83
C GLU A 21 -7.35 -12.13 0.73
N GLU A 22 -6.70 -11.01 0.80
CA GLU A 22 -5.27 -10.98 0.82
C GLU A 22 -4.80 -11.30 2.22
N ASP A 23 -3.60 -11.80 2.32
CA ASP A 23 -3.00 -12.01 3.62
C ASP A 23 -2.35 -10.72 4.01
N TRP A 24 -3.10 -9.81 4.52
CA TRP A 24 -2.56 -8.51 4.87
C TRP A 24 -1.65 -8.60 6.08
N THR A 25 -0.50 -7.97 5.98
CA THR A 25 0.44 -7.94 7.08
C THR A 25 0.64 -6.50 7.50
N GLU A 26 1.20 -6.32 8.67
CA GLU A 26 1.42 -4.99 9.17
C GLU A 26 2.61 -4.38 8.47
N LEU A 27 2.52 -3.09 8.19
CA LEU A 27 3.60 -2.38 7.56
C LEU A 27 4.79 -2.28 8.49
N ASN A 28 5.96 -2.36 7.92
CA ASN A 28 7.17 -2.12 8.69
C ASN A 28 8.19 -1.49 7.75
N SER A 29 9.32 -1.09 8.31
CA SER A 29 10.30 -0.36 7.53
C SER A 29 11.00 -1.22 6.49
N ASN A 30 10.78 -2.51 6.48
CA ASN A 30 11.38 -3.36 5.47
C ASN A 30 10.42 -3.63 4.33
N ASN A 31 9.17 -3.97 4.63
CA ASN A 31 8.26 -4.38 3.59
C ASN A 31 7.71 -3.22 2.77
N ILE A 32 7.86 -2.00 3.25
CA ILE A 32 7.37 -0.84 2.51
C ILE A 32 8.38 -0.33 1.48
N ILE A 33 9.65 -0.69 1.64
CA ILE A 33 10.70 -0.18 0.76
C ILE A 33 10.44 -0.56 -0.70
N GLY A 34 10.53 0.39 -1.59
CA GLY A 34 10.41 0.13 -3.01
C GLY A 34 9.58 1.15 -3.74
N TYR A 35 9.29 0.86 -5.00
CA TYR A 35 8.47 1.72 -5.83
C TYR A 35 7.12 1.03 -6.03
N TRP A 36 6.07 1.78 -5.83
CA TRP A 36 4.71 1.24 -5.88
C TRP A 36 3.89 2.07 -6.85
N SER A 37 3.15 1.44 -7.74
CA SER A 37 2.40 2.16 -8.76
C SER A 37 0.99 1.62 -8.92
N THR A 38 0.03 2.50 -9.23
CA THR A 38 -1.33 2.07 -9.48
C THR A 38 -1.50 1.63 -10.93
N GLY A 39 -0.52 1.91 -11.79
CA GLY A 39 -0.58 1.52 -13.19
C GLY A 39 0.57 2.08 -13.94
N ILE A 40 0.60 1.92 -15.24
CA ILE A 40 1.67 2.44 -16.06
C ILE A 40 1.14 3.24 -17.26
N GLU A 41 -0.14 3.26 -17.47
CA GLU A 41 -0.74 3.99 -18.56
C GLU A 41 -1.84 4.89 -18.07
N GLY A 42 -2.09 5.95 -18.81
CA GLY A 42 -3.11 6.90 -18.42
C GLY A 42 -2.68 7.61 -17.16
N THR A 43 -3.63 8.08 -16.41
CA THR A 43 -3.33 8.75 -15.15
C THR A 43 -3.09 7.71 -14.08
N HIS A 44 -1.93 7.75 -13.46
CA HIS A 44 -1.59 6.79 -12.42
C HIS A 44 -0.76 7.45 -11.35
N LYS A 45 -0.61 6.78 -10.22
CA LYS A 45 0.11 7.30 -9.08
C LYS A 45 1.32 6.44 -8.79
N LEU A 46 2.38 7.07 -8.34
CA LEU A 46 3.60 6.37 -7.99
C LEU A 46 4.01 6.79 -6.58
N LEU A 47 4.22 5.83 -5.71
CA LEU A 47 4.73 6.07 -4.37
C LEU A 47 6.06 5.38 -4.24
N SER A 48 7.02 6.02 -3.60
CA SER A 48 8.29 5.36 -3.34
C SER A 48 8.69 5.57 -1.90
N PHE A 49 9.39 4.59 -1.34
CA PHE A 49 9.90 4.67 0.01
C PHE A 49 11.28 4.03 0.00
N ASP A 50 12.28 4.75 0.48
CA ASP A 50 13.62 4.18 0.49
C ASP A 50 14.05 3.88 1.93
N GLU A 51 15.17 3.21 2.07
CA GLU A 51 15.59 2.78 3.38
C GLU A 51 16.17 3.91 4.22
N ASP A 52 16.39 5.05 3.65
CA ASP A 52 16.93 6.19 4.38
C ASP A 52 15.84 7.03 5.02
N GLY A 53 14.60 6.66 4.86
CA GLY A 53 13.51 7.42 5.46
C GLY A 53 12.96 8.51 4.55
N ASN A 54 13.25 8.43 3.25
CA ASN A 54 12.75 9.40 2.29
C ASN A 54 11.79 8.73 1.34
N GLY A 55 10.89 9.50 0.76
CA GLY A 55 9.95 8.95 -0.19
C GLY A 55 9.45 10.01 -1.14
N SER A 56 8.57 9.60 -2.02
CA SER A 56 7.98 10.52 -2.98
C SER A 56 6.61 10.05 -3.41
N PHE A 57 5.80 10.99 -3.88
CA PHE A 57 4.49 10.69 -4.40
C PHE A 57 4.30 11.51 -5.66
N GLY A 58 3.95 10.86 -6.75
CA GLY A 58 3.74 11.54 -8.00
C GLY A 58 2.48 11.08 -8.67
N ILE A 59 1.88 11.96 -9.47
CA ILE A 59 0.75 11.63 -10.29
C ILE A 59 1.21 11.88 -11.71
N TYR A 60 1.03 10.89 -12.57
CA TYR A 60 1.53 10.93 -13.92
C TYR A 60 0.42 10.71 -14.93
N SER A 61 0.58 11.28 -16.12
CA SER A 61 -0.29 10.99 -17.23
C SER A 61 0.63 10.32 -18.23
N ASN A 62 0.54 9.02 -18.35
CA ASN A 62 1.48 8.20 -19.09
C ASN A 62 2.88 8.46 -18.50
N ALA A 63 3.81 8.94 -19.22
CA ALA A 63 5.15 9.17 -18.70
C ALA A 63 5.37 10.60 -18.23
N THR A 64 4.35 11.44 -18.29
CA THR A 64 4.51 12.85 -17.97
C THR A 64 4.06 13.14 -16.55
N PRO A 65 4.93 13.70 -15.72
CA PRO A 65 4.52 14.01 -14.36
C PRO A 65 3.56 15.20 -14.34
N ILE A 66 2.45 15.05 -13.62
CA ILE A 66 1.50 16.12 -13.45
C ILE A 66 1.75 16.78 -12.12
N SER A 67 2.11 16.01 -11.12
CA SER A 67 2.30 16.52 -9.79
C SER A 67 3.34 15.65 -9.12
N PHE A 68 4.19 16.22 -8.28
CA PHE A 68 5.24 15.45 -7.66
C PHE A 68 5.64 16.12 -6.35
N GLN A 69 5.82 15.32 -5.33
CA GLN A 69 6.31 15.82 -4.05
C GLN A 69 7.20 14.78 -3.41
N MET A 70 8.09 15.24 -2.57
CA MET A 70 8.99 14.38 -1.84
C MET A 70 8.74 14.60 -0.35
N PHE A 71 9.10 13.63 0.47
CA PHE A 71 8.83 13.72 1.88
C PHE A 71 9.76 12.82 2.67
N ASP A 72 9.75 12.99 3.98
CA ASP A 72 10.40 12.08 4.88
C ASP A 72 9.28 11.24 5.49
N TYR A 73 9.60 10.03 5.87
CA TYR A 73 8.58 9.17 6.45
C TYR A 73 9.15 8.27 7.52
N LYS A 74 8.27 7.74 8.34
CA LYS A 74 8.62 6.69 9.26
C LYS A 74 7.37 5.87 9.51
N ILE A 75 7.57 4.64 9.96
CA ILE A 75 6.45 3.74 10.24
C ILE A 75 6.18 3.80 11.73
N GLU A 76 4.94 4.10 12.07
CA GLU A 76 4.53 4.16 13.46
C GLU A 76 3.24 3.38 13.62
N GLU A 77 3.29 2.33 14.42
CA GLU A 77 2.09 1.54 14.69
C GLU A 77 1.37 1.08 13.42
N GLY A 78 2.13 0.62 12.46
CA GLY A 78 1.54 0.10 11.24
C GLY A 78 1.02 1.16 10.28
N ARG A 79 1.32 2.41 10.54
CA ARG A 79 0.90 3.51 9.69
C ARG A 79 2.12 4.23 9.16
N ILE A 80 1.98 4.94 8.07
CA ILE A 80 3.09 5.72 7.53
C ILE A 80 2.89 7.16 7.94
N TYR A 81 3.86 7.69 8.67
CA TYR A 81 3.82 9.08 9.08
C TYR A 81 4.65 9.87 8.07
N ILE A 82 4.04 10.84 7.41
CA ILE A 82 4.66 11.63 6.36
C ILE A 82 4.94 13.02 6.91
N TYR A 83 6.15 13.51 6.72
CA TYR A 83 6.50 14.85 7.22
C TYR A 83 7.56 15.48 6.31
N ASP A 84 7.83 16.73 6.55
CA ASP A 84 8.81 17.51 5.77
C ASP A 84 8.53 17.39 4.26
N VAL A 85 7.28 17.59 3.89
CA VAL A 85 6.88 17.48 2.49
C VAL A 85 7.35 18.71 1.73
N TYR A 86 7.89 18.51 0.54
CA TYR A 86 8.30 19.60 -0.32
C TYR A 86 8.15 19.17 -1.78
N PRO A 87 8.08 20.09 -2.72
CA PRO A 87 8.31 21.51 -2.58
C PRO A 87 7.17 22.29 -1.93
N ASP A 88 5.97 21.70 -1.94
CA ASP A 88 4.85 22.37 -1.33
C ASP A 88 4.67 21.86 0.08
N GLU A 89 5.00 22.67 1.05
CA GLU A 89 4.90 22.25 2.43
C GLU A 89 3.51 21.83 2.81
N LYS A 90 3.41 20.78 3.61
CA LYS A 90 2.15 20.32 4.14
C LYS A 90 2.32 19.95 5.60
N THR A 91 1.24 20.07 6.34
CA THR A 91 1.22 19.61 7.71
C THR A 91 1.44 18.10 7.71
N PRO A 92 2.25 17.58 8.61
CA PRO A 92 2.47 16.14 8.66
C PRO A 92 1.17 15.38 8.79
N TYR A 93 1.13 14.21 8.20
CA TYR A 93 -0.08 13.40 8.20
C TYR A 93 0.25 11.91 8.14
N TYR A 94 -0.75 11.10 8.38
CA TYR A 94 -0.58 9.66 8.35
C TYR A 94 -1.27 9.07 7.13
N LEU A 95 -0.68 8.00 6.60
CA LEU A 95 -1.34 7.21 5.59
C LEU A 95 -1.71 5.88 6.23
N ASP A 96 -2.97 5.49 6.12
CA ASP A 96 -3.42 4.21 6.62
C ASP A 96 -3.34 3.24 5.46
N CYS A 97 -2.55 2.20 5.62
CA CYS A 97 -2.25 1.29 4.54
C CYS A 97 -2.24 -0.16 4.99
N LYS A 98 -2.37 -1.05 4.02
CA LYS A 98 -2.22 -2.47 4.25
C LYS A 98 -1.30 -3.00 3.18
N ILE A 99 -0.53 -4.02 3.50
CA ILE A 99 0.39 -4.57 2.53
C ILE A 99 0.25 -6.09 2.49
N SER A 100 0.34 -6.65 1.32
CA SER A 100 0.32 -8.08 1.14
C SER A 100 1.23 -8.41 -0.03
N GLY A 101 2.43 -8.95 0.27
CA GLY A 101 3.38 -9.28 -0.77
C GLY A 101 3.73 -8.07 -1.61
N THR A 102 3.32 -8.06 -2.86
CA THR A 102 3.64 -6.97 -3.77
C THR A 102 2.47 -6.01 -3.97
N THR A 103 1.46 -6.07 -3.11
CA THR A 103 0.32 -5.17 -3.18
C THR A 103 0.29 -4.26 -1.97
N LEU A 104 0.13 -2.98 -2.20
CA LEU A 104 0.01 -1.99 -1.14
C LEU A 104 -1.32 -1.28 -1.33
N LYS A 105 -2.17 -1.28 -0.34
CA LYS A 105 -3.43 -0.58 -0.42
C LYS A 105 -3.39 0.61 0.52
N VAL A 106 -3.46 1.81 -0.04
CA VAL A 106 -3.48 3.04 0.74
C VAL A 106 -4.92 3.46 0.85
N GLU A 107 -5.39 3.67 2.06
CA GLU A 107 -6.81 3.89 2.31
C GLU A 107 -7.20 5.34 2.53
N THR A 108 -6.25 6.23 2.70
CA THR A 108 -6.58 7.62 3.02
C THR A 108 -5.82 8.60 2.16
N GLY A 109 -6.38 9.81 2.04
CA GLY A 109 -5.68 10.91 1.40
C GLY A 109 -5.68 10.87 -0.11
N SER A 110 -4.92 11.78 -0.69
CA SER A 110 -4.80 11.84 -2.13
C SER A 110 -4.01 10.66 -2.65
N GLU A 111 -3.30 9.97 -1.78
CA GLU A 111 -2.52 8.81 -2.15
C GLU A 111 -3.36 7.54 -2.18
N ALA A 112 -4.64 7.60 -1.81
CA ALA A 112 -5.47 6.41 -1.73
C ALA A 112 -5.48 5.63 -3.05
N GLY A 113 -5.44 4.34 -2.96
CA GLY A 113 -5.47 3.47 -4.14
C GLY A 113 -4.79 2.15 -3.86
N THR A 114 -4.83 1.27 -4.84
CA THR A 114 -4.19 -0.03 -4.76
C THR A 114 -2.95 0.01 -5.65
N TYR A 115 -1.83 -0.23 -5.06
CA TYR A 115 -0.55 -0.14 -5.75
C TYR A 115 0.10 -1.50 -5.87
N LYS A 116 0.88 -1.69 -6.93
CA LYS A 116 1.66 -2.90 -7.10
C LYS A 116 3.13 -2.53 -7.07
N LYS A 117 3.93 -3.38 -6.49
CA LYS A 117 5.35 -3.11 -6.36
C LYS A 117 6.02 -3.22 -7.71
N GLN A 118 6.87 -2.27 -8.01
CA GLN A 118 7.59 -2.24 -9.27
C GLN A 118 8.99 -2.75 -9.04
N LYS A 119 9.61 -3.22 -10.08
CA LYS A 119 10.92 -3.74 -9.93
C LYS A 119 11.98 -2.72 -10.04
#